data_6e303deb0575ea1d8f1f92fc47b6b00d
#
_entry.id   6e303deb0575ea1d8f1f92fc47b6b00d
#
_cell.length_a   1.000
_cell.length_b   1.000
_cell.length_c   1.000
_cell.angle_alpha   90.00
_cell.angle_beta   90.00
_cell.angle_gamma   90.00
#
_symmetry.space_group_name_H-M   'P 1'
#
loop_
_entity.id
_entity.type
_entity.pdbx_description
1 polymer ?
#
loop_
_entity_poly.entity_id
_entity_poly.type
_entity_poly.pdbx_seq_one_letter_code
_entity_poly.pdbx_strand_id
1 'polypeptide(L)'
;MISKTSHDEIQSFLSDASNLAGGHAARVVFPETAAEVASVLAEASRAKLPVTVAGAGTGVVGGRVPFGGIVLATDKLNRVGEIVADGNGGHANAEAGVVLADFQRAVEARGLLYPPDPTERSCYLGATVATNSSGARTFKYGPTRRYIRRLQIALATGDVLDLSRGELHAHEGRLRIPLGAGRGIEAQLPAYRMPQTRKHAAGYYVAPEMDAIDLFIGSEGTLGVVCEIEAALLSKPESVLGGVVFFREEEKLLAFVREARAASLQTRAENRTGDL
;
A
#
# COMPACT_ATOMS: atom_id res chain seq x y z
N MET A 1 2.57 -8.81 -22.53
CA MET A 1 3.65 -8.39 -21.57
C MET A 1 4.88 -7.95 -22.34
N ILE A 2 5.45 -6.78 -22.01
CA ILE A 2 6.70 -6.23 -22.58
C ILE A 2 7.87 -6.68 -21.71
N SER A 3 9.02 -6.98 -22.32
CA SER A 3 10.28 -7.29 -21.63
C SER A 3 11.43 -6.49 -22.22
N LYS A 4 12.27 -5.90 -21.37
CA LYS A 4 13.44 -5.10 -21.74
C LYS A 4 14.69 -5.68 -21.09
N THR A 5 15.79 -5.71 -21.84
CA THR A 5 17.06 -6.34 -21.43
C THR A 5 18.27 -5.46 -21.65
N SER A 6 18.19 -4.45 -22.54
CA SER A 6 19.33 -3.55 -22.77
C SER A 6 19.53 -2.63 -21.59
N HIS A 7 20.79 -2.37 -21.22
CA HIS A 7 21.13 -1.53 -20.07
C HIS A 7 20.46 -0.16 -20.11
N ASP A 8 20.48 0.49 -21.26
CA ASP A 8 19.92 1.83 -21.43
C ASP A 8 18.40 1.87 -21.20
N GLU A 9 17.68 0.78 -21.53
CA GLU A 9 16.24 0.70 -21.33
C GLU A 9 15.81 0.36 -19.89
N ILE A 10 16.70 -0.31 -19.13
CA ILE A 10 16.37 -0.76 -17.78
C ILE A 10 17.00 0.11 -16.68
N GLN A 11 17.89 1.04 -17.03
CA GLN A 11 18.69 1.83 -16.09
C GLN A 11 17.84 2.54 -15.02
N SER A 12 16.70 3.11 -15.40
CA SER A 12 15.79 3.79 -14.47
C SER A 12 15.13 2.86 -13.43
N PHE A 13 15.20 1.55 -13.63
CA PHE A 13 14.68 0.52 -12.72
C PHE A 13 15.75 -0.08 -11.80
N LEU A 14 17.01 0.32 -11.95
CA LEU A 14 18.15 -0.18 -11.17
C LEU A 14 18.44 0.66 -9.92
N SER A 15 17.69 1.74 -9.70
CA SER A 15 17.85 2.66 -8.58
C SER A 15 16.48 3.15 -8.07
N ASP A 16 16.48 3.76 -6.90
CA ASP A 16 15.35 4.49 -6.34
C ASP A 16 15.83 5.77 -5.62
N ALA A 17 14.94 6.47 -4.92
CA ALA A 17 15.28 7.72 -4.23
C ALA A 17 16.16 7.51 -2.97
N SER A 18 16.51 6.28 -2.61
CA SER A 18 17.46 6.00 -1.52
C SER A 18 18.90 6.30 -1.89
N ASN A 19 19.21 6.41 -3.19
CA ASN A 19 20.55 6.47 -3.73
C ASN A 19 21.43 5.23 -3.41
N LEU A 20 20.81 4.09 -3.10
CA LEU A 20 21.52 2.83 -2.91
C LEU A 20 22.16 2.41 -4.25
N ALA A 21 23.49 2.28 -4.24
CA ALA A 21 24.27 1.95 -5.44
C ALA A 21 24.34 0.42 -5.68
N GLY A 22 24.72 0.03 -6.91
CA GLY A 22 25.03 -1.35 -7.28
C GLY A 22 23.82 -2.15 -7.79
N GLY A 23 22.69 -1.50 -7.98
CA GLY A 23 21.50 -2.16 -8.57
C GLY A 23 21.79 -2.74 -9.95
N HIS A 24 21.39 -4.00 -10.18
CA HIS A 24 21.51 -4.69 -11.45
C HIS A 24 20.43 -5.75 -11.61
N ALA A 25 20.00 -6.01 -12.84
CA ALA A 25 19.03 -7.03 -13.18
C ALA A 25 19.29 -7.62 -14.57
N ALA A 26 18.79 -8.82 -14.82
CA ALA A 26 18.88 -9.44 -16.14
C ALA A 26 17.85 -8.84 -17.12
N ARG A 27 16.67 -8.48 -16.62
CA ARG A 27 15.58 -7.89 -17.42
C ARG A 27 14.57 -7.16 -16.55
N VAL A 28 13.82 -6.27 -17.18
CA VAL A 28 12.61 -5.66 -16.63
C VAL A 28 11.41 -6.15 -17.43
N VAL A 29 10.36 -6.59 -16.75
CA VAL A 29 9.10 -7.01 -17.35
C VAL A 29 7.96 -6.09 -16.94
N PHE A 30 7.03 -5.85 -17.86
CA PHE A 30 5.89 -4.93 -17.69
C PHE A 30 4.60 -5.71 -17.90
N PRO A 31 4.10 -6.43 -16.89
CA PRO A 31 2.82 -7.12 -16.99
C PRO A 31 1.65 -6.13 -17.05
N GLU A 32 0.62 -6.50 -17.79
CA GLU A 32 -0.60 -5.71 -18.00
C GLU A 32 -1.82 -6.28 -17.26
N THR A 33 -1.67 -7.50 -16.68
CA THR A 33 -2.73 -8.19 -15.94
C THR A 33 -2.15 -8.95 -14.75
N ALA A 34 -2.99 -9.23 -13.75
CA ALA A 34 -2.62 -10.08 -12.61
C ALA A 34 -2.19 -11.49 -13.06
N ALA A 35 -2.79 -12.03 -14.12
CA ALA A 35 -2.41 -13.32 -14.67
C ALA A 35 -0.98 -13.31 -15.26
N GLU A 36 -0.58 -12.24 -15.93
CA GLU A 36 0.79 -12.07 -16.40
C GLU A 36 1.79 -11.91 -15.25
N VAL A 37 1.43 -11.16 -14.18
CA VAL A 37 2.23 -11.08 -12.96
C VAL A 37 2.44 -12.47 -12.36
N ALA A 38 1.36 -13.23 -12.18
CA ALA A 38 1.40 -14.58 -11.64
C ALA A 38 2.28 -15.53 -12.50
N SER A 39 2.19 -15.42 -13.82
CA SER A 39 3.01 -16.20 -14.75
C SER A 39 4.50 -15.90 -14.58
N VAL A 40 4.90 -14.63 -14.49
CA VAL A 40 6.29 -14.21 -14.24
C VAL A 40 6.80 -14.76 -12.91
N LEU A 41 5.99 -14.64 -11.84
CA LEU A 41 6.37 -15.12 -10.51
C LEU A 41 6.54 -16.65 -10.50
N ALA A 42 5.63 -17.40 -11.13
CA ALA A 42 5.73 -18.84 -11.26
C ALA A 42 6.96 -19.29 -12.06
N GLU A 43 7.29 -18.59 -13.15
CA GLU A 43 8.51 -18.83 -13.94
C GLU A 43 9.75 -18.59 -13.09
N ALA A 44 9.84 -17.44 -12.44
CA ALA A 44 10.97 -17.05 -11.59
C ALA A 44 11.16 -18.02 -10.42
N SER A 45 10.07 -18.43 -9.77
CA SER A 45 10.08 -19.39 -8.66
C SER A 45 10.65 -20.75 -9.11
N ARG A 46 10.19 -21.30 -10.26
CA ARG A 46 10.72 -22.55 -10.81
C ARG A 46 12.20 -22.45 -11.19
N ALA A 47 12.61 -21.31 -11.74
CA ALA A 47 13.99 -21.05 -12.13
C ALA A 47 14.88 -20.60 -10.96
N LYS A 48 14.31 -20.41 -9.76
CA LYS A 48 15.00 -19.86 -8.56
C LYS A 48 15.65 -18.50 -8.83
N LEU A 49 15.00 -17.67 -9.63
CA LEU A 49 15.44 -16.31 -9.94
C LEU A 49 14.83 -15.34 -8.94
N PRO A 50 15.62 -14.39 -8.38
CA PRO A 50 15.07 -13.34 -7.56
C PRO A 50 14.18 -12.40 -8.39
N VAL A 51 13.11 -11.90 -7.79
CA VAL A 51 12.23 -10.90 -8.39
C VAL A 51 12.18 -9.67 -7.48
N THR A 52 12.46 -8.51 -8.05
CA THR A 52 12.29 -7.22 -7.38
C THR A 52 11.06 -6.53 -7.96
N VAL A 53 10.07 -6.24 -7.11
CA VAL A 53 8.86 -5.53 -7.53
C VAL A 53 9.16 -4.03 -7.59
N ALA A 54 8.85 -3.40 -8.72
CA ALA A 54 9.13 -1.99 -8.94
C ALA A 54 7.83 -1.19 -9.12
N GLY A 55 7.64 -0.21 -8.24
CA GLY A 55 6.73 0.92 -8.44
C GLY A 55 7.47 2.11 -9.06
N ALA A 56 7.02 3.35 -8.79
CA ALA A 56 7.55 4.58 -9.35
C ALA A 56 8.99 4.95 -8.92
N GLY A 57 9.62 4.22 -7.97
CA GLY A 57 10.99 4.49 -7.53
C GLY A 57 11.14 5.64 -6.54
N THR A 58 10.07 6.07 -5.93
CA THR A 58 10.04 7.18 -4.96
C THR A 58 10.43 6.77 -3.53
N GLY A 59 10.64 5.47 -3.30
CA GLY A 59 11.04 4.92 -2.00
C GLY A 59 12.47 5.32 -1.60
N VAL A 60 12.69 5.53 -0.31
CA VAL A 60 13.96 6.03 0.24
C VAL A 60 14.71 4.97 1.07
N VAL A 61 14.33 3.70 0.96
CA VAL A 61 14.94 2.60 1.74
C VAL A 61 15.59 1.51 0.87
N GLY A 62 15.66 1.71 -0.45
CA GLY A 62 16.28 0.76 -1.38
C GLY A 62 15.43 -0.47 -1.72
N GLY A 63 14.18 -0.53 -1.30
CA GLY A 63 13.31 -1.70 -1.51
C GLY A 63 13.02 -2.03 -2.98
N ARG A 64 13.21 -1.07 -3.88
CA ARG A 64 13.07 -1.26 -5.33
C ARG A 64 14.38 -1.62 -6.02
N VAL A 65 15.53 -1.41 -5.39
CA VAL A 65 16.84 -1.62 -6.02
C VAL A 65 17.11 -3.11 -6.21
N PRO A 66 17.23 -3.62 -7.45
CA PRO A 66 17.45 -5.05 -7.69
C PRO A 66 18.90 -5.43 -7.52
N PHE A 67 19.15 -6.63 -7.01
CA PHE A 67 20.48 -7.23 -6.95
C PHE A 67 20.49 -8.59 -7.70
N GLY A 68 20.13 -8.54 -8.99
CA GLY A 68 20.02 -9.68 -9.89
C GLY A 68 18.59 -10.02 -10.29
N GLY A 69 18.44 -11.07 -11.11
CA GLY A 69 17.15 -11.62 -11.51
C GLY A 69 16.28 -10.72 -12.37
N ILE A 70 15.01 -10.63 -12.03
CA ILE A 70 13.97 -9.95 -12.80
C ILE A 70 13.43 -8.76 -12.01
N VAL A 71 13.30 -7.61 -12.65
CA VAL A 71 12.47 -6.52 -12.14
C VAL A 71 11.06 -6.65 -12.72
N LEU A 72 10.06 -6.73 -11.86
CA LEU A 72 8.65 -6.72 -12.22
C LEU A 72 8.10 -5.32 -11.99
N ALA A 73 7.92 -4.57 -13.07
CA ALA A 73 7.44 -3.19 -13.05
C ALA A 73 5.91 -3.16 -13.14
N THR A 74 5.26 -2.44 -12.22
CA THR A 74 3.79 -2.36 -12.16
C THR A 74 3.19 -1.26 -13.00
N ASP A 75 3.98 -0.55 -13.80
CA ASP A 75 3.63 0.63 -14.61
C ASP A 75 2.43 0.41 -15.54
N LYS A 76 2.22 -0.81 -16.02
CA LYS A 76 1.13 -1.15 -16.95
C LYS A 76 -0.16 -1.61 -16.26
N LEU A 77 -0.13 -1.82 -14.96
CA LEU A 77 -1.31 -2.03 -14.13
C LEU A 77 -1.85 -0.66 -13.70
N ASN A 78 -2.36 0.15 -14.62
CA ASN A 78 -2.58 1.57 -14.38
C ASN A 78 -4.03 2.06 -14.64
N ARG A 79 -4.99 1.16 -14.62
CA ARG A 79 -6.41 1.51 -14.79
C ARG A 79 -7.03 1.92 -13.47
N VAL A 80 -7.74 3.06 -13.49
CA VAL A 80 -8.71 3.42 -12.44
C VAL A 80 -10.03 2.79 -12.83
N GLY A 81 -10.58 1.95 -11.96
CA GLY A 81 -11.85 1.30 -12.16
C GLY A 81 -13.04 2.15 -11.71
N GLU A 82 -14.07 1.48 -11.24
CA GLU A 82 -15.28 2.15 -10.78
C GLU A 82 -15.05 2.94 -9.49
N ILE A 83 -15.65 4.13 -9.41
CA ILE A 83 -15.70 4.96 -8.21
C ILE A 83 -17.17 5.12 -7.83
N VAL A 84 -17.55 4.53 -6.71
CA VAL A 84 -18.94 4.48 -6.22
C VAL A 84 -19.06 5.34 -4.97
N ALA A 85 -20.03 6.24 -4.96
CA ALA A 85 -20.44 6.97 -3.75
C ALA A 85 -21.59 6.20 -3.07
N ASP A 86 -21.50 6.02 -1.75
CA ASP A 86 -22.48 5.34 -0.93
C ASP A 86 -22.76 6.17 0.36
N GLY A 87 -23.82 6.96 0.34
CA GLY A 87 -24.19 7.78 1.51
C GLY A 87 -23.09 8.75 1.94
N ASN A 88 -22.41 8.47 3.06
CA ASN A 88 -21.40 9.37 3.65
C ASN A 88 -19.96 9.07 3.20
N GLY A 89 -19.77 8.27 2.16
CA GLY A 89 -18.46 7.89 1.66
C GLY A 89 -18.53 7.16 0.34
N GLY A 90 -17.75 6.10 0.19
CA GLY A 90 -17.75 5.27 -1.01
C GLY A 90 -16.58 4.31 -1.09
N HIS A 91 -16.37 3.79 -2.27
CA HIS A 91 -15.20 2.96 -2.58
C HIS A 91 -14.75 3.17 -4.03
N ALA A 92 -13.54 2.78 -4.31
CA ALA A 92 -13.00 2.79 -5.67
C ALA A 92 -12.05 1.62 -5.91
N ASN A 93 -12.12 1.08 -7.11
CA ASN A 93 -11.17 0.08 -7.60
C ASN A 93 -10.07 0.75 -8.42
N ALA A 94 -8.84 0.30 -8.25
CA ALA A 94 -7.72 0.74 -9.07
C ALA A 94 -6.63 -0.32 -9.12
N GLU A 95 -5.91 -0.38 -10.24
CA GLU A 95 -4.73 -1.22 -10.38
C GLU A 95 -3.51 -0.62 -9.66
N ALA A 96 -2.55 -1.48 -9.32
CA ALA A 96 -1.43 -1.15 -8.45
C ALA A 96 -0.48 -0.06 -8.97
N GLY A 97 -0.35 0.07 -10.28
CA GLY A 97 0.50 1.07 -10.96
C GLY A 97 -0.17 2.41 -11.22
N VAL A 98 -1.40 2.61 -10.76
CA VAL A 98 -2.06 3.92 -10.82
C VAL A 98 -1.28 4.92 -9.98
N VAL A 99 -0.96 6.08 -10.55
CA VAL A 99 -0.32 7.18 -9.82
C VAL A 99 -1.27 7.71 -8.75
N LEU A 100 -0.78 7.83 -7.52
CA LEU A 100 -1.61 8.23 -6.37
C LEU A 100 -2.30 9.59 -6.61
N ALA A 101 -1.58 10.57 -7.15
CA ALA A 101 -2.15 11.89 -7.44
C ALA A 101 -3.32 11.82 -8.45
N ASP A 102 -3.23 10.92 -9.44
CA ASP A 102 -4.27 10.74 -10.44
C ASP A 102 -5.48 10.03 -9.85
N PHE A 103 -5.25 9.02 -9.01
CA PHE A 103 -6.31 8.35 -8.25
C PHE A 103 -7.05 9.34 -7.33
N GLN A 104 -6.31 10.13 -6.55
CA GLN A 104 -6.90 11.15 -5.67
C GLN A 104 -7.73 12.16 -6.47
N ARG A 105 -7.23 12.64 -7.61
CA ARG A 105 -7.94 13.57 -8.48
C ARG A 105 -9.24 12.97 -9.05
N ALA A 106 -9.21 11.71 -9.47
CA ALA A 106 -10.40 11.02 -9.98
C ALA A 106 -11.47 10.85 -8.87
N VAL A 107 -11.05 10.49 -7.66
CA VAL A 107 -11.92 10.36 -6.48
C VAL A 107 -12.51 11.71 -6.09
N GLU A 108 -11.68 12.76 -6.04
CA GLU A 108 -12.13 14.11 -5.68
C GLU A 108 -13.12 14.72 -6.67
N ALA A 109 -13.01 14.37 -7.94
CA ALA A 109 -13.98 14.75 -8.97
C ALA A 109 -15.39 14.18 -8.74
N ARG A 110 -15.51 13.16 -7.89
CA ARG A 110 -16.78 12.53 -7.46
C ARG A 110 -17.27 13.02 -6.09
N GLY A 111 -16.65 14.07 -5.53
CA GLY A 111 -17.01 14.60 -4.20
C GLY A 111 -16.52 13.70 -3.05
N LEU A 112 -15.59 12.80 -3.32
CA LEU A 112 -15.04 11.85 -2.36
C LEU A 112 -13.58 12.20 -2.02
N LEU A 113 -13.05 11.56 -0.98
CA LEU A 113 -11.68 11.74 -0.50
C LEU A 113 -11.03 10.38 -0.25
N TYR A 114 -9.85 10.15 -0.83
CA TYR A 114 -8.93 9.10 -0.40
C TYR A 114 -7.93 9.70 0.59
N PRO A 115 -8.03 9.40 1.90
CA PRO A 115 -7.30 10.12 2.94
C PRO A 115 -5.78 9.94 2.96
N PRO A 116 -5.19 8.75 2.67
CA PRO A 116 -3.74 8.58 2.69
C PRO A 116 -3.03 9.60 1.80
N ASP A 117 -2.08 10.32 2.37
CA ASP A 117 -1.41 11.45 1.72
C ASP A 117 0.10 11.44 2.04
N PRO A 118 0.86 10.49 1.47
CA PRO A 118 2.31 10.48 1.59
C PRO A 118 2.90 11.73 0.91
N THR A 119 4.10 12.11 1.33
CA THR A 119 4.78 13.32 0.84
C THR A 119 4.96 13.29 -0.68
N GLU A 120 5.30 12.13 -1.22
CA GLU A 120 5.50 11.94 -2.66
C GLU A 120 4.23 11.33 -3.29
N ARG A 121 3.54 12.15 -4.09
CA ARG A 121 2.27 11.77 -4.73
C ARG A 121 2.43 11.18 -6.12
N SER A 122 3.63 11.19 -6.69
CA SER A 122 3.94 10.47 -7.93
C SER A 122 4.15 8.97 -7.71
N CYS A 123 4.14 8.51 -6.45
CA CYS A 123 4.16 7.09 -6.12
C CYS A 123 2.93 6.36 -6.65
N TYR A 124 3.04 5.04 -6.83
CA TYR A 124 1.92 4.21 -7.26
C TYR A 124 1.07 3.73 -6.09
N LEU A 125 -0.23 3.57 -6.33
CA LEU A 125 -1.20 3.15 -5.31
C LEU A 125 -0.81 1.80 -4.68
N GLY A 126 -0.40 0.81 -5.47
CA GLY A 126 0.09 -0.48 -4.97
C GLY A 126 1.32 -0.36 -4.08
N ALA A 127 2.22 0.58 -4.39
CA ALA A 127 3.38 0.85 -3.54
C ALA A 127 2.97 1.43 -2.18
N THR A 128 1.93 2.29 -2.13
CA THR A 128 1.41 2.80 -0.85
C THR A 128 0.80 1.70 0.01
N VAL A 129 0.18 0.69 -0.60
CA VAL A 129 -0.31 -0.52 0.10
C VAL A 129 0.86 -1.35 0.58
N ALA A 130 1.82 -1.66 -0.29
CA ALA A 130 2.97 -2.49 0.03
C ALA A 130 3.81 -1.94 1.19
N THR A 131 3.91 -0.62 1.33
CA THR A 131 4.65 0.04 2.41
C THR A 131 3.77 0.49 3.59
N ASN A 132 2.46 0.25 3.52
CA ASN A 132 1.48 0.82 4.46
C ASN A 132 1.74 2.32 4.67
N SER A 133 1.83 3.05 3.57
CA SER A 133 2.24 4.46 3.55
C SER A 133 1.40 5.34 4.46
N SER A 134 2.04 6.35 4.98
CA SER A 134 1.41 7.39 5.80
C SER A 134 2.03 8.73 5.45
N GLY A 135 1.41 9.82 5.86
CA GLY A 135 1.85 11.17 5.52
C GLY A 135 1.22 12.24 6.40
N ALA A 136 1.12 13.46 5.88
CA ALA A 136 0.66 14.63 6.62
C ALA A 136 -0.72 14.46 7.26
N ARG A 137 -1.63 13.70 6.64
CA ARG A 137 -2.99 13.47 7.13
C ARG A 137 -3.11 12.32 8.13
N THR A 138 -2.04 11.58 8.40
CA THR A 138 -2.08 10.36 9.24
C THR A 138 -2.55 10.61 10.67
N PHE A 139 -2.28 11.78 11.23
CA PHE A 139 -2.75 12.12 12.57
C PHE A 139 -4.29 12.08 12.67
N LYS A 140 -5.00 12.56 11.65
CA LYS A 140 -6.47 12.53 11.60
C LYS A 140 -6.98 11.19 11.09
N TYR A 141 -6.46 10.70 9.97
CA TYR A 141 -7.09 9.65 9.19
C TYR A 141 -6.42 8.27 9.33
N GLY A 142 -5.23 8.19 9.89
CA GLY A 142 -4.48 6.94 9.97
C GLY A 142 -3.71 6.62 8.68
N PRO A 143 -3.02 5.44 8.65
CA PRO A 143 -2.25 4.96 7.51
C PRO A 143 -3.13 4.31 6.44
N THR A 144 -2.52 3.93 5.31
CA THR A 144 -3.16 3.28 4.16
C THR A 144 -3.96 2.03 4.52
N ARG A 145 -3.47 1.17 5.42
CA ARG A 145 -4.14 -0.06 5.90
C ARG A 145 -5.61 0.13 6.22
N ARG A 146 -5.95 1.26 6.82
CA ARG A 146 -7.32 1.56 7.26
C ARG A 146 -8.33 1.67 6.12
N TYR A 147 -7.84 1.97 4.91
CA TYR A 147 -8.66 2.25 3.74
C TYR A 147 -8.67 1.13 2.70
N ILE A 148 -8.03 0.01 2.97
CA ILE A 148 -8.00 -1.11 2.05
C ILE A 148 -9.14 -2.07 2.37
N ARG A 149 -10.05 -2.25 1.40
CA ARG A 149 -11.21 -3.14 1.49
C ARG A 149 -10.96 -4.48 0.82
N ARG A 150 -10.29 -4.48 -0.34
CA ARG A 150 -9.99 -5.69 -1.10
C ARG A 150 -8.63 -5.56 -1.77
N LEU A 151 -7.92 -6.67 -1.88
CA LEU A 151 -6.68 -6.78 -2.64
C LEU A 151 -6.72 -8.00 -3.55
N GLN A 152 -6.31 -7.82 -4.81
CA GLN A 152 -5.89 -8.91 -5.66
C GLN A 152 -4.37 -9.00 -5.64
N ILE A 153 -3.83 -10.18 -5.33
CA ILE A 153 -2.41 -10.38 -5.04
C ILE A 153 -1.91 -11.61 -5.80
N ALA A 154 -0.86 -11.45 -6.61
CA ALA A 154 -0.17 -12.57 -7.23
C ALA A 154 0.93 -13.09 -6.30
N LEU A 155 0.96 -14.40 -6.08
CA LEU A 155 1.93 -15.10 -5.22
C LEU A 155 3.09 -15.69 -6.02
N ALA A 156 4.20 -15.95 -5.34
CA ALA A 156 5.37 -16.61 -5.93
C ALA A 156 5.08 -18.00 -6.52
N THR A 157 4.01 -18.65 -6.09
CA THR A 157 3.52 -19.92 -6.64
C THR A 157 2.83 -19.79 -8.00
N GLY A 158 2.47 -18.56 -8.41
CA GLY A 158 1.65 -18.29 -9.58
C GLY A 158 0.14 -18.29 -9.28
N ASP A 159 -0.25 -18.49 -8.03
CA ASP A 159 -1.65 -18.34 -7.63
C ASP A 159 -2.00 -16.83 -7.51
N VAL A 160 -3.25 -16.49 -7.81
CA VAL A 160 -3.79 -15.16 -7.59
C VAL A 160 -4.81 -15.24 -6.45
N LEU A 161 -4.55 -14.50 -5.39
CA LEU A 161 -5.47 -14.33 -4.28
C LEU A 161 -6.40 -13.16 -4.55
N ASP A 162 -7.62 -13.28 -4.10
CA ASP A 162 -8.60 -12.21 -4.00
C ASP A 162 -9.10 -12.18 -2.55
N LEU A 163 -8.70 -11.15 -1.80
CA LEU A 163 -8.97 -11.05 -0.37
C LEU A 163 -9.78 -9.81 -0.07
N SER A 164 -10.97 -9.98 0.49
CA SER A 164 -11.79 -8.89 1.01
C SER A 164 -11.64 -8.80 2.53
N ARG A 165 -11.66 -7.58 3.02
CA ARG A 165 -11.63 -7.34 4.46
C ARG A 165 -12.87 -7.92 5.14
N GLY A 166 -12.65 -8.64 6.22
CA GLY A 166 -13.70 -9.32 6.99
C GLY A 166 -13.99 -10.76 6.56
N GLU A 167 -13.38 -11.26 5.48
CA GLU A 167 -13.65 -12.62 5.00
C GLU A 167 -12.83 -13.69 5.73
N LEU A 168 -11.56 -13.44 5.95
CA LEU A 168 -10.62 -14.42 6.50
C LEU A 168 -9.86 -13.83 7.67
N HIS A 169 -9.99 -14.45 8.84
CA HIS A 169 -9.30 -14.03 10.05
C HIS A 169 -8.36 -15.11 10.57
N ALA A 170 -7.31 -14.69 11.25
CA ALA A 170 -6.48 -15.59 12.03
C ALA A 170 -7.31 -16.16 13.19
N HIS A 171 -7.06 -17.42 13.54
CA HIS A 171 -7.67 -18.08 14.67
C HIS A 171 -6.57 -18.77 15.49
N GLU A 172 -6.53 -18.54 16.79
CA GLU A 172 -5.52 -19.09 17.71
C GLU A 172 -4.07 -18.88 17.20
N GLY A 173 -3.80 -17.71 16.62
CA GLY A 173 -2.48 -17.39 16.09
C GLY A 173 -2.11 -18.11 14.78
N ARG A 174 -3.07 -18.72 14.10
CA ARG A 174 -2.90 -19.36 12.79
C ARG A 174 -3.74 -18.67 11.73
N LEU A 175 -3.15 -18.45 10.57
CA LEU A 175 -3.82 -17.92 9.41
C LEU A 175 -3.87 -18.99 8.31
N ARG A 176 -5.08 -19.25 7.78
CA ARG A 176 -5.31 -20.18 6.67
C ARG A 176 -5.91 -19.43 5.51
N ILE A 177 -5.24 -19.44 4.38
CA ILE A 177 -5.69 -18.79 3.15
C ILE A 177 -5.89 -19.87 2.08
N PRO A 178 -7.14 -20.11 1.62
CA PRO A 178 -7.41 -21.07 0.57
C PRO A 178 -6.88 -20.58 -0.79
N LEU A 179 -6.26 -21.47 -1.56
CA LEU A 179 -5.74 -21.21 -2.92
C LEU A 179 -6.59 -21.86 -4.03
N GLY A 180 -7.70 -22.50 -3.65
CA GLY A 180 -8.49 -23.31 -4.58
C GLY A 180 -7.92 -24.72 -4.82
N ALA A 181 -8.74 -25.58 -5.46
CA ALA A 181 -8.41 -27.00 -5.73
C ALA A 181 -7.90 -27.77 -4.49
N GLY A 182 -8.40 -27.46 -3.30
CA GLY A 182 -8.01 -28.11 -2.05
C GLY A 182 -6.63 -27.69 -1.51
N ARG A 183 -5.93 -26.76 -2.17
CA ARG A 183 -4.67 -26.19 -1.69
C ARG A 183 -4.91 -24.99 -0.78
N GLY A 184 -3.94 -24.64 0.03
CA GLY A 184 -3.99 -23.46 0.89
C GLY A 184 -2.64 -23.14 1.48
N ILE A 185 -2.54 -21.91 2.00
CA ILE A 185 -1.41 -21.48 2.81
C ILE A 185 -1.85 -21.57 4.27
N GLU A 186 -1.02 -22.21 5.07
CA GLU A 186 -1.18 -22.16 6.53
C GLU A 186 0.08 -21.54 7.11
N ALA A 187 -0.10 -20.46 7.89
CA ALA A 187 0.97 -19.72 8.51
C ALA A 187 0.71 -19.58 10.02
N GLN A 188 1.74 -19.89 10.82
CA GLN A 188 1.76 -19.55 12.23
C GLN A 188 2.16 -18.10 12.37
N LEU A 189 1.33 -17.27 13.03
CA LEU A 189 1.65 -15.87 13.27
C LEU A 189 2.81 -15.74 14.26
N PRO A 190 3.74 -14.80 14.02
CA PRO A 190 4.82 -14.52 14.98
C PRO A 190 4.28 -14.03 16.34
N ALA A 191 5.02 -14.29 17.41
CA ALA A 191 4.61 -13.94 18.77
C ALA A 191 4.96 -12.50 19.18
N TYR A 192 5.60 -11.69 18.33
CA TYR A 192 5.92 -10.30 18.67
C TYR A 192 4.66 -9.43 18.76
N ARG A 193 4.73 -8.37 19.54
CA ARG A 193 3.65 -7.40 19.67
C ARG A 193 3.92 -6.18 18.77
N MET A 194 2.87 -5.75 18.07
CA MET A 194 2.95 -4.52 17.30
C MET A 194 3.14 -3.29 18.20
N PRO A 195 3.91 -2.28 17.76
CA PRO A 195 4.05 -1.03 18.49
C PRO A 195 2.70 -0.36 18.74
N GLN A 196 2.46 0.11 19.97
CA GLN A 196 1.25 0.85 20.33
C GLN A 196 1.37 2.33 19.97
N THR A 197 1.68 2.61 18.70
CA THR A 197 1.79 3.96 18.15
C THR A 197 0.76 4.15 17.05
N ARG A 198 0.38 5.41 16.77
CA ARG A 198 -0.57 5.70 15.69
C ARG A 198 -0.05 5.36 14.31
N LYS A 199 1.25 5.41 14.14
CA LYS A 199 1.95 5.17 12.90
C LYS A 199 3.17 4.32 13.18
N HIS A 200 3.25 3.22 12.50
CA HIS A 200 4.47 2.41 12.36
C HIS A 200 4.39 1.64 11.04
N ALA A 201 5.55 1.29 10.51
CA ALA A 201 5.69 0.46 9.32
C ALA A 201 6.76 -0.63 9.55
N ALA A 202 6.95 -1.03 10.81
CA ALA A 202 7.97 -1.99 11.20
C ALA A 202 7.45 -3.43 11.07
N GLY A 203 8.04 -4.21 10.19
CA GLY A 203 7.77 -5.63 10.02
C GLY A 203 6.38 -5.96 9.49
N TYR A 204 6.07 -7.24 9.44
CA TYR A 204 4.74 -7.71 9.07
C TYR A 204 3.74 -7.39 10.18
N TYR A 205 2.52 -7.02 9.77
CA TYR A 205 1.46 -6.78 10.75
C TYR A 205 1.04 -8.08 11.43
N VAL A 206 0.87 -8.03 12.75
CA VAL A 206 0.43 -9.17 13.55
C VAL A 206 -0.56 -8.71 14.62
N ALA A 207 -1.71 -9.38 14.68
CA ALA A 207 -2.67 -9.29 15.77
C ALA A 207 -3.32 -10.67 15.98
N PRO A 208 -3.83 -11.01 17.18
CA PRO A 208 -4.35 -12.36 17.47
C PRO A 208 -5.41 -12.86 16.50
N GLU A 209 -6.33 -11.98 16.11
CA GLU A 209 -7.44 -12.27 15.17
C GLU A 209 -7.36 -11.35 13.94
N MET A 210 -6.14 -11.10 13.44
CA MET A 210 -5.96 -10.22 12.29
C MET A 210 -6.67 -10.73 11.06
N ASP A 211 -7.13 -9.82 10.24
CA ASP A 211 -7.63 -10.11 8.92
C ASP A 211 -6.50 -10.53 7.99
N ALA A 212 -6.73 -11.51 7.12
CA ALA A 212 -5.73 -12.04 6.19
C ALA A 212 -5.15 -10.95 5.27
N ILE A 213 -5.96 -10.00 4.83
CA ILE A 213 -5.53 -8.87 3.99
C ILE A 213 -4.43 -8.04 4.66
N ASP A 214 -4.46 -7.95 6.00
CA ASP A 214 -3.51 -7.16 6.77
C ASP A 214 -2.07 -7.71 6.72
N LEU A 215 -1.90 -9.00 6.42
CA LEU A 215 -0.58 -9.59 6.23
C LEU A 215 0.16 -8.99 5.02
N PHE A 216 -0.58 -8.68 3.95
CA PHE A 216 -0.01 -8.17 2.71
C PHE A 216 0.21 -6.65 2.73
N ILE A 217 -0.55 -5.92 3.54
CA ILE A 217 -0.41 -4.47 3.67
C ILE A 217 0.83 -4.15 4.53
N GLY A 218 1.83 -3.54 3.95
CA GLY A 218 3.12 -3.28 4.60
C GLY A 218 4.12 -4.43 4.48
N SER A 219 3.87 -5.42 3.60
CA SER A 219 4.79 -6.54 3.34
C SER A 219 5.92 -6.22 2.35
N GLU A 220 5.91 -5.02 1.78
CA GLU A 220 6.94 -4.52 0.84
C GLU A 220 7.22 -5.43 -0.36
N GLY A 221 6.18 -6.15 -0.85
CA GLY A 221 6.30 -7.06 -1.98
C GLY A 221 6.93 -8.42 -1.65
N THR A 222 7.31 -8.70 -0.42
CA THR A 222 7.99 -9.94 -0.01
C THR A 222 7.06 -11.15 0.05
N LEU A 223 5.75 -10.94 0.22
CA LEU A 223 4.75 -12.02 0.33
C LEU A 223 3.91 -12.18 -0.93
N GLY A 224 3.99 -11.24 -1.86
CA GLY A 224 3.24 -11.25 -3.11
C GLY A 224 3.21 -9.87 -3.75
N VAL A 225 2.74 -9.80 -4.99
CA VAL A 225 2.61 -8.56 -5.75
C VAL A 225 1.15 -8.12 -5.76
N VAL A 226 0.86 -6.97 -5.20
CA VAL A 226 -0.47 -6.34 -5.29
C VAL A 226 -0.72 -5.94 -6.74
N CYS A 227 -1.85 -6.41 -7.30
CA CYS A 227 -2.25 -6.14 -8.68
C CYS A 227 -3.42 -5.16 -8.75
N GLU A 228 -4.44 -5.34 -7.90
CA GLU A 228 -5.64 -4.50 -7.84
C GLU A 228 -6.01 -4.21 -6.39
N ILE A 229 -6.58 -3.06 -6.15
CA ILE A 229 -6.95 -2.52 -4.83
C ILE A 229 -8.38 -2.00 -4.90
N GLU A 230 -9.23 -2.38 -3.93
CA GLU A 230 -10.44 -1.64 -3.60
C GLU A 230 -10.17 -0.80 -2.35
N ALA A 231 -10.32 0.50 -2.49
CA ALA A 231 -10.08 1.47 -1.43
C ALA A 231 -11.40 2.05 -0.90
N ALA A 232 -11.54 2.13 0.43
CA ALA A 232 -12.59 2.90 1.06
C ALA A 232 -12.34 4.41 0.91
N LEU A 233 -13.39 5.14 0.69
CA LEU A 233 -13.39 6.59 0.47
C LEU A 233 -14.28 7.27 1.52
N LEU A 234 -13.92 8.48 1.88
CA LEU A 234 -14.73 9.36 2.72
C LEU A 234 -15.39 10.43 1.86
N SER A 235 -16.42 11.08 2.38
CA SER A 235 -16.92 12.33 1.79
C SER A 235 -15.83 13.37 1.80
N LYS A 236 -15.68 14.10 0.71
CA LYS A 236 -14.74 15.23 0.62
C LYS A 236 -15.22 16.34 1.56
N PRO A 237 -14.37 16.88 2.44
CA PRO A 237 -14.76 18.00 3.27
C PRO A 237 -15.09 19.22 2.41
N GLU A 238 -16.13 19.97 2.77
CA GLU A 238 -16.58 21.18 2.04
C GLU A 238 -15.48 22.23 1.93
N SER A 239 -14.66 22.35 2.97
CA SER A 239 -13.56 23.31 3.00
C SER A 239 -12.40 22.79 3.86
N VAL A 240 -11.20 23.22 3.52
CA VAL A 240 -9.99 22.96 4.30
C VAL A 240 -9.28 24.27 4.56
N LEU A 241 -9.04 24.59 5.84
CA LEU A 241 -8.18 25.70 6.24
C LEU A 241 -6.76 25.17 6.46
N GLY A 242 -5.81 25.69 5.71
CA GLY A 242 -4.37 25.43 5.89
C GLY A 242 -3.65 26.68 6.36
N GLY A 243 -2.64 26.51 7.22
CA GLY A 243 -1.84 27.62 7.69
C GLY A 243 -0.49 27.18 8.24
N VAL A 244 0.41 28.15 8.39
CA VAL A 244 1.71 27.99 9.04
C VAL A 244 1.77 28.92 10.24
N VAL A 245 2.11 28.37 11.40
CA VAL A 245 2.25 29.14 12.64
C VAL A 245 3.73 29.15 13.03
N PHE A 246 4.27 30.35 13.22
CA PHE A 246 5.67 30.55 13.59
C PHE A 246 5.78 30.82 15.08
N PHE A 247 6.76 30.20 15.72
CA PHE A 247 7.07 30.39 17.13
C PHE A 247 8.52 30.86 17.28
N ARG A 248 8.77 31.75 18.24
CA ARG A 248 10.12 32.19 18.60
C ARG A 248 10.76 31.28 19.65
N GLU A 249 9.95 30.56 20.41
CA GLU A 249 10.35 29.73 21.53
C GLU A 249 9.80 28.30 21.34
N GLU A 250 10.64 27.29 21.53
CA GLU A 250 10.26 25.89 21.39
C GLU A 250 9.19 25.47 22.38
N GLU A 251 9.24 25.98 23.60
CA GLU A 251 8.22 25.69 24.64
C GLU A 251 6.82 26.10 24.22
N LYS A 252 6.68 27.26 23.57
CA LYS A 252 5.40 27.73 23.03
C LYS A 252 4.90 26.89 21.86
N LEU A 253 5.82 26.45 20.99
CA LEU A 253 5.52 25.50 19.92
C LEU A 253 4.96 24.19 20.50
N LEU A 254 5.65 23.60 21.48
CA LEU A 254 5.23 22.35 22.10
C LEU A 254 3.92 22.48 22.88
N ALA A 255 3.69 23.62 23.54
CA ALA A 255 2.41 23.93 24.21
C ALA A 255 1.27 23.97 23.18
N PHE A 256 1.42 24.73 22.10
CA PHE A 256 0.44 24.79 21.01
C PHE A 256 0.12 23.42 20.43
N VAL A 257 1.14 22.62 20.14
CA VAL A 257 0.95 21.25 19.58
C VAL A 257 0.17 20.37 20.56
N ARG A 258 0.45 20.46 21.87
CA ARG A 258 -0.29 19.70 22.91
C ARG A 258 -1.75 20.12 22.98
N GLU A 259 -2.04 21.42 23.00
CA GLU A 259 -3.39 21.94 23.04
C GLU A 259 -4.18 21.61 21.78
N ALA A 260 -3.62 21.86 20.60
CA ALA A 260 -4.25 21.54 19.32
C ALA A 260 -4.55 20.03 19.19
N ARG A 261 -3.62 19.19 19.68
CA ARG A 261 -3.82 17.74 19.72
C ARG A 261 -4.96 17.34 20.65
N ALA A 262 -5.00 17.91 21.86
CA ALA A 262 -6.05 17.62 22.84
C ALA A 262 -7.42 18.02 22.29
N ALA A 263 -7.56 19.24 21.76
CA ALA A 263 -8.79 19.75 21.15
C ALA A 263 -9.25 18.84 19.98
N SER A 264 -8.33 18.46 19.09
CA SER A 264 -8.65 17.54 17.98
C SER A 264 -9.14 16.17 18.46
N LEU A 265 -8.58 15.63 19.55
CA LEU A 265 -8.99 14.35 20.10
C LEU A 265 -10.36 14.43 20.77
N GLN A 266 -10.63 15.53 21.48
CA GLN A 266 -11.91 15.77 22.11
C GLN A 266 -13.02 15.89 21.05
N THR A 267 -12.84 16.73 20.03
CA THR A 267 -13.82 16.89 18.94
C THR A 267 -14.15 15.56 18.27
N ARG A 268 -13.15 14.69 18.06
CA ARG A 268 -13.39 13.36 17.48
C ARG A 268 -14.14 12.43 18.43
N ALA A 269 -13.95 12.55 19.73
CA ALA A 269 -14.68 11.74 20.70
C ALA A 269 -16.15 12.15 20.76
N GLU A 270 -16.42 13.46 20.65
CA GLU A 270 -17.77 14.01 20.63
C GLU A 270 -18.53 13.69 19.34
N ASN A 271 -17.86 13.68 18.20
CA ASN A 271 -18.46 13.41 16.87
C ASN A 271 -18.51 11.90 16.52
N ARG A 272 -18.22 11.01 17.45
CA ARG A 272 -18.20 9.54 17.22
C ARG A 272 -19.56 8.86 17.09
N THR A 273 -20.62 9.58 16.81
CA THR A 273 -21.90 8.98 16.41
C THR A 273 -21.96 8.85 14.89
N GLY A 274 -21.14 7.94 14.30
CA GLY A 274 -21.36 7.55 12.93
C GLY A 274 -20.16 7.37 12.00
N ASP A 275 -18.91 7.33 12.45
CA ASP A 275 -17.78 7.17 11.55
C ASP A 275 -16.95 5.90 11.83
N LEU A 276 -16.90 5.01 10.80
CA LEU A 276 -15.99 3.87 10.51
C LEU A 276 -15.54 3.02 11.71
#